data_1f14292169078f8bd55f7acdf834c951
#
_entry.id   1f14292169078f8bd55f7acdf834c951
#
_cell.length_a   1.000
_cell.length_b   1.000
_cell.length_c   1.000
_cell.angle_alpha   90.00
_cell.angle_beta   90.00
_cell.angle_gamma   90.00
#
_symmetry.space_group_name_H-M   'P 1'
#
loop_
_entity.id
_entity.type
_entity.pdbx_description
1 polymer ?
#
loop_
_entity_poly.entity_id
_entity_poly.type
_entity_poly.pdbx_seq_one_letter_code
_entity_poly.pdbx_strand_id
1 'polypeptide(L)'
;MVKYNRIVLKISGEALAGEAGFGIKPPVIATIAEQIKQVHELGVQIAIVCGGGNIWRGETGAEMGMERAQADYMGMLATVMNALALQDNLESQGVPTRVQTSIEMRQIAEPYIRRKAIRHLEKGRVVIFAGGTGNPYFSTDTTAARSDERRVGKEC
;
A
#
# COMPACT_ATOMS: atom_id res chain seq x y z
N MET A 1 -9.85 19.88 -15.34
CA MET A 1 -8.56 19.42 -15.87
C MET A 1 -7.70 18.87 -14.73
N VAL A 2 -7.12 17.70 -14.95
CA VAL A 2 -6.30 17.05 -13.93
C VAL A 2 -4.89 17.64 -13.94
N LYS A 3 -4.38 18.05 -12.79
CA LYS A 3 -3.05 18.64 -12.67
C LYS A 3 -1.93 17.63 -12.79
N TYR A 4 -2.14 16.42 -12.26
CA TYR A 4 -1.12 15.37 -12.25
C TYR A 4 -1.58 14.16 -13.03
N ASN A 5 -0.67 13.52 -13.77
CA ASN A 5 -0.95 12.30 -14.50
C ASN A 5 -0.76 11.05 -13.62
N ARG A 6 0.08 11.14 -12.62
CA ARG A 6 0.46 10.02 -11.77
C ARG A 6 0.71 10.51 -10.36
N ILE A 7 0.13 9.81 -9.38
CA ILE A 7 0.29 10.16 -7.96
C ILE A 7 0.66 8.93 -7.16
N VAL A 8 1.32 9.16 -6.04
CA VAL A 8 1.58 8.15 -5.03
C VAL A 8 0.82 8.55 -3.77
N LEU A 9 -0.05 7.66 -3.30
CA LEU A 9 -0.82 7.88 -2.08
C LEU A 9 -0.27 7.00 -0.97
N LYS A 10 -0.02 7.60 0.18
CA LYS A 10 0.28 6.81 1.37
C LYS A 10 -0.98 6.72 2.21
N ILE A 11 -1.40 5.50 2.53
CA ILE A 11 -2.56 5.24 3.38
C ILE A 11 -2.05 4.60 4.65
N SER A 12 -2.24 5.27 5.79
CA SER A 12 -1.82 4.71 7.07
C SER A 12 -2.71 3.52 7.45
N GLY A 13 -2.15 2.58 8.20
CA GLY A 13 -2.94 1.46 8.69
C GLY A 13 -4.10 1.91 9.57
N GLU A 14 -3.88 2.95 10.37
CA GLU A 14 -4.93 3.50 11.23
C GLU A 14 -6.13 3.99 10.44
N ALA A 15 -5.93 4.50 9.23
CA ALA A 15 -7.02 4.94 8.38
C ALA A 15 -7.96 3.79 8.01
N LEU A 16 -7.43 2.57 7.91
CA LEU A 16 -8.24 1.39 7.58
C LEU A 16 -9.01 0.85 8.78
N ALA A 17 -8.58 1.18 9.97
CA ALA A 17 -9.23 0.75 11.20
C ALA A 17 -10.40 1.66 11.62
N GLY A 18 -10.43 2.89 11.12
CA GLY A 18 -11.43 3.87 11.52
C GLY A 18 -11.32 4.19 13.00
N GLU A 19 -12.44 4.47 13.64
CA GLU A 19 -12.49 4.85 15.05
C GLU A 19 -12.06 3.73 16.00
N ALA A 20 -12.21 2.48 15.57
CA ALA A 20 -11.85 1.34 16.41
C ALA A 20 -10.34 1.27 16.71
N GLY A 21 -9.51 1.85 15.85
CA GLY A 21 -8.07 1.93 16.07
C GLY A 21 -7.29 0.67 15.73
N PHE A 22 -7.94 -0.45 15.47
CA PHE A 22 -7.26 -1.69 15.06
C PHE A 22 -8.12 -2.50 14.11
N GLY A 23 -7.46 -3.39 13.38
CA GLY A 23 -8.12 -4.27 12.42
C GLY A 23 -8.48 -3.56 11.12
N ILE A 24 -9.19 -4.28 10.28
CA ILE A 24 -9.67 -3.75 9.00
C ILE A 24 -11.19 -3.68 9.08
N LYS A 25 -11.75 -2.50 8.88
CA LYS A 25 -13.20 -2.29 8.98
C LYS A 25 -13.81 -2.22 7.58
N PRO A 26 -14.68 -3.17 7.22
CA PRO A 26 -15.25 -3.21 5.87
C PRO A 26 -15.86 -1.91 5.37
N PRO A 27 -16.68 -1.18 6.15
CA PRO A 27 -17.25 0.08 5.65
C PRO A 27 -16.18 1.13 5.38
N VAL A 28 -15.12 1.15 6.19
CA VAL A 28 -14.04 2.12 6.04
C VAL A 28 -13.25 1.85 4.78
N ILE A 29 -12.87 0.58 4.56
CA ILE A 29 -12.08 0.24 3.38
C ILE A 29 -12.90 0.45 2.09
N ALA A 30 -14.20 0.20 2.14
CA ALA A 30 -15.08 0.45 1.01
C ALA A 30 -15.12 1.94 0.65
N THR A 31 -15.19 2.81 1.66
CA THR A 31 -15.18 4.25 1.44
C THR A 31 -13.86 4.73 0.84
N ILE A 32 -12.75 4.22 1.35
CA ILE A 32 -11.43 4.57 0.83
C ILE A 32 -11.29 4.11 -0.63
N ALA A 33 -11.74 2.89 -0.93
CA ALA A 33 -11.69 2.36 -2.29
C ALA A 33 -12.55 3.20 -3.24
N GLU A 34 -13.71 3.65 -2.79
CA GLU A 34 -14.55 4.50 -3.62
C GLU A 34 -13.88 5.85 -3.92
N GLN A 35 -13.22 6.44 -2.93
CA GLN A 35 -12.49 7.69 -3.16
C GLN A 35 -11.36 7.50 -4.16
N ILE A 36 -10.64 6.38 -4.07
CA ILE A 36 -9.58 6.05 -5.03
C ILE A 36 -10.18 5.87 -6.43
N LYS A 37 -11.33 5.18 -6.51
CA LYS A 37 -12.02 4.98 -7.78
C LYS A 37 -12.38 6.31 -8.43
N GLN A 38 -12.88 7.26 -7.67
CA GLN A 38 -13.24 8.57 -8.19
C GLN A 38 -12.03 9.27 -8.82
N VAL A 39 -10.88 9.23 -8.16
CA VAL A 39 -9.66 9.82 -8.70
C VAL A 39 -9.19 9.06 -9.94
N HIS A 40 -9.27 7.74 -9.90
CA HIS A 40 -8.90 6.89 -11.03
C HIS A 40 -9.74 7.20 -12.27
N GLU A 41 -11.02 7.48 -12.08
CA GLU A 41 -11.93 7.82 -13.18
C GLU A 41 -11.60 9.15 -13.84
N LEU A 42 -10.82 10.00 -13.17
CA LEU A 42 -10.33 11.23 -13.76
C LEU A 42 -9.14 11.01 -14.72
N GLY A 43 -8.70 9.76 -14.87
CA GLY A 43 -7.57 9.43 -15.72
C GLY A 43 -6.22 9.51 -15.04
N VAL A 44 -6.20 9.63 -13.72
CA VAL A 44 -4.95 9.70 -12.95
C VAL A 44 -4.44 8.29 -12.68
N GLN A 45 -3.15 8.07 -12.90
CA GLN A 45 -2.48 6.83 -12.55
C GLN A 45 -2.17 6.86 -11.06
N ILE A 46 -2.51 5.79 -10.33
CA ILE A 46 -2.42 5.78 -8.88
C ILE A 46 -1.58 4.62 -8.39
N ALA A 47 -0.53 4.94 -7.63
CA ALA A 47 0.25 3.99 -6.85
C ALA A 47 -0.05 4.25 -5.38
N ILE A 48 -0.15 3.17 -4.60
CA ILE A 48 -0.53 3.26 -3.19
C ILE A 48 0.50 2.54 -2.35
N VAL A 49 0.85 3.14 -1.21
CA VAL A 49 1.67 2.50 -0.19
C VAL A 49 0.84 2.43 1.08
N CYS A 50 0.62 1.22 1.59
CA CYS A 50 -0.17 1.01 2.81
C CYS A 50 0.72 0.81 4.02
N GLY A 51 0.36 1.43 5.14
CA GLY A 51 0.95 1.09 6.44
C GLY A 51 0.29 -0.14 7.04
N GLY A 52 0.77 -0.58 8.19
CA GLY A 52 0.28 -1.77 8.88
C GLY A 52 -0.06 -1.57 10.35
N GLY A 53 -0.05 -0.34 10.84
CA GLY A 53 -0.22 -0.03 12.25
C GLY A 53 -1.57 -0.39 12.86
N ASN A 54 -2.57 -0.66 12.04
CA ASN A 54 -3.87 -1.13 12.50
C ASN A 54 -3.85 -2.61 12.90
N ILE A 55 -2.85 -3.36 12.45
CA ILE A 55 -2.72 -4.80 12.73
C ILE A 55 -1.56 -5.05 13.67
N TRP A 56 -0.44 -4.42 13.45
CA TRP A 56 0.77 -4.64 14.24
C TRP A 56 1.60 -3.38 14.35
N ARG A 57 2.09 -3.09 15.56
CA ARG A 57 3.02 -1.99 15.84
C ARG A 57 4.31 -2.54 16.44
N GLY A 58 5.44 -2.05 15.94
CA GLY A 58 6.74 -2.44 16.46
C GLY A 58 6.91 -2.16 17.95
N GLU A 59 6.27 -1.10 18.45
CA GLU A 59 6.29 -0.76 19.88
C GLU A 59 5.70 -1.89 20.73
N THR A 60 4.62 -2.50 20.28
CA THR A 60 4.00 -3.64 20.96
C THR A 60 4.99 -4.80 21.04
N GLY A 61 5.70 -5.06 19.96
CA GLY A 61 6.72 -6.10 19.94
C GLY A 61 7.83 -5.84 20.95
N ALA A 62 8.28 -4.58 21.04
CA ALA A 62 9.30 -4.19 21.99
C ALA A 62 8.84 -4.40 23.44
N GLU A 63 7.59 -4.04 23.72
CA GLU A 63 7.00 -4.25 25.05
C GLU A 63 6.93 -5.72 25.41
N MET A 64 6.76 -6.60 24.43
CA MET A 64 6.71 -8.05 24.63
C MET A 64 8.10 -8.66 24.70
N GLY A 65 9.16 -7.87 24.58
CA GLY A 65 10.53 -8.39 24.55
C GLY A 65 10.88 -9.09 23.25
N MET A 66 10.15 -8.83 22.20
CA MET A 66 10.37 -9.44 20.91
C MET A 66 11.60 -8.85 20.22
N GLU A 67 12.34 -9.67 19.49
CA GLU A 67 13.44 -9.20 18.67
C GLU A 67 12.93 -8.20 17.62
N ARG A 68 13.66 -7.08 17.46
CA ARG A 68 13.22 -6.00 16.58
C ARG A 68 13.01 -6.45 15.13
N ALA A 69 13.94 -7.25 14.60
CA ALA A 69 13.81 -7.73 13.23
C ALA A 69 12.52 -8.54 13.03
N GLN A 70 12.19 -9.38 14.02
CA GLN A 70 10.99 -10.19 13.98
C GLN A 70 9.73 -9.32 14.01
N ALA A 71 9.70 -8.32 14.90
CA ALA A 71 8.58 -7.39 14.99
C ALA A 71 8.41 -6.60 13.70
N ASP A 72 9.53 -6.21 13.08
CA ASP A 72 9.48 -5.46 11.83
C ASP A 72 8.94 -6.31 10.68
N TYR A 73 9.30 -7.59 10.63
CA TYR A 73 8.72 -8.51 9.64
C TYR A 73 7.21 -8.65 9.83
N MET A 74 6.75 -8.71 11.07
CA MET A 74 5.31 -8.75 11.33
C MET A 74 4.63 -7.49 10.80
N GLY A 75 5.26 -6.34 10.99
CA GLY A 75 4.74 -5.09 10.44
C GLY A 75 4.67 -5.10 8.92
N MET A 76 5.68 -5.65 8.28
CA MET A 76 5.69 -5.77 6.82
C MET A 76 4.55 -6.67 6.33
N LEU A 77 4.33 -7.80 7.00
CA LEU A 77 3.23 -8.70 6.66
C LEU A 77 1.88 -8.03 6.88
N ALA A 78 1.78 -7.19 7.90
CA ALA A 78 0.56 -6.42 8.15
C ALA A 78 0.24 -5.51 6.97
N THR A 79 1.25 -4.89 6.34
CA THR A 79 1.02 -4.06 5.16
C THR A 79 0.49 -4.89 4.00
N VAL A 80 0.95 -6.12 3.86
CA VAL A 80 0.47 -7.02 2.81
C VAL A 80 -1.00 -7.35 3.02
N MET A 81 -1.41 -7.63 4.26
CA MET A 81 -2.82 -7.89 4.56
C MET A 81 -3.69 -6.71 4.17
N ASN A 82 -3.29 -5.50 4.53
CA ASN A 82 -4.03 -4.29 4.17
C ASN A 82 -4.10 -4.10 2.66
N ALA A 83 -2.99 -4.36 1.97
CA ALA A 83 -2.94 -4.23 0.51
C ALA A 83 -3.91 -5.19 -0.17
N LEU A 84 -3.98 -6.43 0.31
CA LEU A 84 -4.88 -7.43 -0.25
C LEU A 84 -6.35 -7.06 -0.02
N ALA A 85 -6.66 -6.55 1.16
CA ALA A 85 -8.02 -6.12 1.47
C ALA A 85 -8.44 -4.94 0.58
N LEU A 86 -7.54 -3.99 0.38
CA LEU A 86 -7.82 -2.85 -0.48
C LEU A 86 -7.94 -3.27 -1.95
N GLN A 87 -7.07 -4.16 -2.41
CA GLN A 87 -7.14 -4.72 -3.76
C GLN A 87 -8.49 -5.37 -4.02
N ASP A 88 -8.92 -6.23 -3.11
CA ASP A 88 -10.20 -6.93 -3.26
C ASP A 88 -11.35 -5.94 -3.39
N ASN A 89 -11.36 -4.91 -2.56
CA ASN A 89 -12.43 -3.93 -2.58
C ASN A 89 -12.38 -3.08 -3.85
N LEU A 90 -11.21 -2.65 -4.28
CA LEU A 90 -11.07 -1.88 -5.52
C LEU A 90 -11.55 -2.69 -6.72
N GLU A 91 -11.16 -3.97 -6.79
CA GLU A 91 -11.56 -4.81 -7.91
C GLU A 91 -13.07 -5.09 -7.88
N SER A 92 -13.67 -5.23 -6.71
CA SER A 92 -15.11 -5.39 -6.61
C SER A 92 -15.87 -4.15 -7.09
N GLN A 93 -15.22 -3.00 -7.08
CA GLN A 93 -15.80 -1.75 -7.58
C GLN A 93 -15.43 -1.48 -9.05
N GLY A 94 -14.79 -2.43 -9.71
CA GLY A 94 -14.45 -2.31 -11.12
C GLY A 94 -13.12 -1.64 -11.41
N VAL A 95 -12.27 -1.43 -10.40
CA VAL A 95 -10.95 -0.82 -10.59
C VAL A 95 -9.89 -1.92 -10.63
N PRO A 96 -9.26 -2.16 -11.79
CA PRO A 96 -8.22 -3.20 -11.86
C PRO A 96 -7.03 -2.81 -11.01
N THR A 97 -6.57 -3.73 -10.17
CA THR A 97 -5.55 -3.43 -9.16
C THR A 97 -4.54 -4.55 -9.08
N ARG A 98 -3.28 -4.21 -8.88
CA ARG A 98 -2.20 -5.17 -8.69
C ARG A 98 -1.44 -4.85 -7.40
N VAL A 99 -1.12 -5.88 -6.64
CA VAL A 99 -0.29 -5.74 -5.44
C VAL A 99 1.11 -6.23 -5.77
N GLN A 100 2.11 -5.43 -5.45
CA GLN A 100 3.50 -5.84 -5.54
C GLN A 100 4.12 -5.76 -4.16
N THR A 101 4.95 -6.74 -3.83
CA THR A 101 5.58 -6.82 -2.52
C THR A 101 7.10 -6.97 -2.64
N SER A 102 7.80 -6.35 -1.71
CA SER A 102 9.26 -6.49 -1.62
C SER A 102 9.67 -7.79 -0.93
N ILE A 103 8.74 -8.48 -0.26
CA ILE A 103 8.97 -9.80 0.30
C ILE A 103 8.40 -10.82 -0.68
N GLU A 104 9.21 -11.78 -1.10
CA GLU A 104 8.76 -12.75 -2.09
C GLU A 104 7.63 -13.63 -1.57
N MET A 105 6.47 -13.57 -2.22
CA MET A 105 5.31 -14.37 -1.89
C MET A 105 4.41 -14.49 -3.13
N ARG A 106 4.95 -15.08 -4.18
CA ARG A 106 4.36 -15.05 -5.52
C ARG A 106 2.94 -15.60 -5.62
N GLN A 107 2.56 -16.45 -4.69
CA GLN A 107 1.20 -17.00 -4.67
C GLN A 107 0.15 -15.96 -4.28
N ILE A 108 0.57 -14.86 -3.68
CA ILE A 108 -0.32 -13.85 -3.11
C ILE A 108 -0.20 -12.53 -3.85
N ALA A 109 1.03 -12.11 -4.16
CA ALA A 109 1.31 -10.82 -4.76
C ALA A 109 2.53 -10.92 -5.66
N GLU A 110 2.62 -10.02 -6.63
CA GLU A 110 3.77 -9.98 -7.53
C GLU A 110 5.01 -9.50 -6.78
N PRO A 111 6.20 -10.01 -7.12
CA PRO A 111 7.42 -9.39 -6.64
C PRO A 111 7.51 -7.95 -7.14
N TYR A 112 8.05 -7.06 -6.32
CA TYR A 112 8.22 -5.68 -6.75
C TYR A 112 9.22 -5.62 -7.90
N ILE A 113 8.77 -5.17 -9.04
CA ILE A 113 9.59 -4.89 -10.22
C ILE A 113 9.10 -3.56 -10.77
N ARG A 114 9.97 -2.55 -10.71
CA ARG A 114 9.62 -1.19 -11.08
C ARG A 114 9.01 -1.11 -12.48
N ARG A 115 9.62 -1.77 -13.45
CA ARG A 115 9.15 -1.74 -14.83
C ARG A 115 7.74 -2.30 -14.97
N LYS A 116 7.42 -3.37 -14.23
CA LYS A 116 6.08 -3.94 -14.23
C LYS A 116 5.07 -3.00 -13.58
N ALA A 117 5.47 -2.34 -12.50
CA ALA A 117 4.61 -1.38 -11.82
C ALA A 117 4.23 -0.24 -12.77
N ILE A 118 5.21 0.28 -13.50
CA ILE A 118 4.97 1.36 -14.46
C ILE A 118 4.03 0.88 -15.56
N ARG A 119 4.22 -0.34 -16.05
CA ARG A 119 3.35 -0.90 -17.09
C ARG A 119 1.91 -1.03 -16.59
N HIS A 120 1.74 -1.49 -15.34
CA HIS A 120 0.40 -1.57 -14.76
C HIS A 120 -0.26 -0.20 -14.73
N LEU A 121 0.48 0.81 -14.30
CA LEU A 121 -0.05 2.18 -14.24
C LEU A 121 -0.44 2.69 -15.62
N GLU A 122 0.39 2.43 -16.61
CA GLU A 122 0.12 2.85 -17.99
C GLU A 122 -1.11 2.15 -18.56
N LYS A 123 -1.40 0.95 -18.10
CA LYS A 123 -2.60 0.20 -18.52
C LYS A 123 -3.84 0.54 -17.69
N GLY A 124 -3.76 1.55 -16.85
CA GLY A 124 -4.89 1.99 -16.06
C GLY A 124 -5.17 1.14 -14.84
N ARG A 125 -4.20 0.37 -14.37
CA ARG A 125 -4.33 -0.42 -13.15
C ARG A 125 -3.78 0.38 -11.97
N VAL A 126 -4.45 0.27 -10.84
CA VAL A 126 -3.91 0.79 -9.57
C VAL A 126 -2.87 -0.19 -9.08
N VAL A 127 -1.74 0.30 -8.60
CA VAL A 127 -0.68 -0.54 -8.03
C VAL A 127 -0.55 -0.25 -6.55
N ILE A 128 -0.57 -1.30 -5.73
CA ILE A 128 -0.37 -1.17 -4.29
C ILE A 128 0.95 -1.82 -3.93
N PHE A 129 1.84 -1.06 -3.31
CA PHE A 129 3.13 -1.57 -2.85
C PHE A 129 3.02 -1.97 -1.39
N ALA A 130 3.46 -3.18 -1.07
CA ALA A 130 3.39 -3.74 0.27
C ALA A 130 4.73 -4.35 0.67
N GLY A 131 4.88 -4.66 1.95
CA GLY A 131 6.10 -5.26 2.47
C GLY A 131 7.20 -4.27 2.79
N GLY A 132 6.91 -2.98 2.73
CA GLY A 132 7.91 -1.94 2.98
C GLY A 132 9.07 -2.02 1.98
N THR A 133 10.30 -1.97 2.48
CA THR A 133 11.50 -2.12 1.65
C THR A 133 11.96 -3.57 1.57
N GLY A 134 11.33 -4.47 2.32
CA GLY A 134 11.79 -5.85 2.49
C GLY A 134 12.90 -5.97 3.53
N ASN A 135 13.29 -4.87 4.16
CA ASN A 135 14.34 -4.81 5.16
C ASN A 135 13.71 -4.43 6.52
N PRO A 136 13.93 -5.23 7.58
CA PRO A 136 13.25 -5.02 8.86
C PRO A 136 13.58 -3.70 9.54
N TYR A 137 14.63 -3.00 9.14
CA TYR A 137 15.02 -1.74 9.78
C TYR A 137 14.55 -0.49 9.01
N PHE A 138 13.71 -0.67 7.98
CA PHE A 138 13.17 0.46 7.22
C PHE A 138 11.64 0.49 7.30
N SER A 139 11.08 1.69 7.33
CA SER A 139 9.64 1.89 7.47
C SER A 139 8.92 2.01 6.13
N THR A 140 7.59 1.95 6.19
CA THR A 140 6.72 2.21 5.05
C THR A 140 6.94 3.62 4.50
N ASP A 141 7.24 4.58 5.38
CA ASP A 141 7.54 5.94 4.97
C ASP A 141 8.75 6.00 4.05
N THR A 142 9.79 5.21 4.34
CA THR A 142 10.96 5.11 3.49
C THR A 142 10.58 4.60 2.10
N THR A 143 9.72 3.57 2.05
CA THR A 143 9.24 3.02 0.79
C THR A 143 8.47 4.05 -0.02
N ALA A 144 7.60 4.80 0.62
CA ALA A 144 6.82 5.86 -0.03
C ALA A 144 7.73 6.93 -0.60
N ALA A 145 8.73 7.37 0.15
CA ALA A 145 9.68 8.38 -0.29
C ALA A 145 10.45 7.90 -1.53
N ARG A 146 10.93 6.65 -1.53
CA ARG A 146 11.65 6.09 -2.68
C ARG A 146 10.77 6.00 -3.92
N SER A 147 9.54 5.61 -3.75
CA SER A 147 8.59 5.52 -4.86
C SER A 147 8.29 6.89 -5.43
N ASP A 148 8.11 7.86 -4.54
CA ASP A 148 7.83 9.24 -4.93
C ASP A 148 9.01 9.85 -5.68
N GLU A 149 10.23 9.68 -5.20
CA GLU A 149 11.44 10.17 -5.87
C GLU A 149 11.54 9.70 -7.31
N ARG A 150 11.16 8.45 -7.58
CA ARG A 150 11.22 7.89 -8.91
C ARG A 150 10.20 8.48 -9.86
N ARG A 151 9.12 9.05 -9.34
CA ARG A 151 8.01 9.54 -10.14
C ARG A 151 7.97 11.05 -10.24
N VAL A 152 8.31 11.73 -9.16
CA VAL A 152 8.29 13.19 -9.12
C VAL A 152 9.16 13.79 -10.22
N GLY A 153 10.30 13.20 -10.49
CA GLY A 153 11.16 13.65 -11.58
C GLY A 153 10.50 13.59 -12.96
N LYS A 154 9.41 12.85 -13.11
CA LYS A 154 8.65 12.76 -14.35
C LYS A 154 7.40 13.64 -14.34
N GLU A 155 6.85 13.85 -13.16
CA GLU A 155 5.59 14.56 -12.98
C GLU A 155 5.78 16.06 -12.83
N CYS A 156 6.90 16.45 -12.30
CA CYS A 156 7.26 17.84 -12.12
C CYS A 156 8.09 18.34 -13.29
#